data_04f84db7ec6bc4fe74b3f0efc17c284c
#
_entry.id   04f84db7ec6bc4fe74b3f0efc17c284c
#
_cell.length_a   1.000
_cell.length_b   1.000
_cell.length_c   1.000
_cell.angle_alpha   90.00
_cell.angle_beta   90.00
_cell.angle_gamma   90.00
#
_symmetry.space_group_name_H-M   'P 1'
#
loop_
_entity.id
_entity.type
_entity.pdbx_description
1 polymer ?
#
loop_
_entity_poly.entity_id
_entity_poly.type
_entity_poly.pdbx_seq_one_letter_code
_entity_poly.pdbx_strand_id
1 'polypeptide(L)'
;MDIPRSALPPGVLSLHILPAEHHDRDWDAIIVPRDVKERLLSQALLVLQHGRKLSMLSGLPHGLIVLAGPPGTGKTTMARGLAQVSALALARQGATALVEVNPHAFPSDMLGESQRNVTRLLTETIPEIANRRPFVIVLIDEVESFAIRRSAASFEANPVDVHRATDAVLLGIDEIAKNLPSVLFVTTTNFIEAVDEAFLSRADLVMTFSLPDRETIESILDHAVGELAVQWPALLPLTQDRARVSQLAALCEGWDGRRIRKLVLAALAQRLEVARDPSTLSWDDLLAAARKKGGVEWAGGRAPTSRELFPDVPKELMHDHDHGHALHDHHHHDHEHDHGHGHRHTHTHQKE
;
A
#
# COMPACT_ATOMS: atom_id res chain seq x y z
N MET A 1 -1.44 -17.16 -14.04
CA MET A 1 -2.88 -17.52 -14.01
C MET A 1 -3.37 -17.16 -12.62
N ASP A 2 -4.08 -16.07 -12.51
CA ASP A 2 -4.55 -15.56 -11.22
C ASP A 2 -5.82 -16.31 -10.81
N ILE A 3 -5.86 -16.71 -9.54
CA ILE A 3 -7.05 -17.36 -8.98
C ILE A 3 -8.07 -16.25 -8.64
N PRO A 4 -9.33 -16.38 -9.07
CA PRO A 4 -10.33 -15.35 -8.76
C PRO A 4 -10.54 -15.24 -7.24
N ARG A 5 -10.72 -14.01 -6.73
CA ARG A 5 -10.86 -13.71 -5.29
C ARG A 5 -11.89 -14.57 -4.56
N SER A 6 -12.97 -14.95 -5.23
CA SER A 6 -14.03 -15.82 -4.67
C SER A 6 -13.59 -17.25 -4.39
N ALA A 7 -12.46 -17.69 -4.95
CA ALA A 7 -11.91 -19.03 -4.77
C ALA A 7 -10.67 -19.07 -3.84
N LEU A 8 -10.30 -17.91 -3.26
CA LEU A 8 -9.16 -17.80 -2.34
C LEU A 8 -9.56 -18.21 -0.93
N PRO A 9 -8.65 -18.88 -0.20
CA PRO A 9 -8.87 -19.19 1.21
C PRO A 9 -9.03 -17.92 2.07
N PRO A 10 -9.72 -18.01 3.21
CA PRO A 10 -9.85 -16.88 4.13
C PRO A 10 -8.48 -16.32 4.55
N GLY A 11 -8.36 -14.98 4.57
CA GLY A 11 -7.11 -14.29 4.92
C GLY A 11 -6.12 -14.14 3.77
N VAL A 12 -6.32 -14.79 2.62
CA VAL A 12 -5.49 -14.61 1.43
C VAL A 12 -6.09 -13.51 0.55
N LEU A 13 -5.30 -12.48 0.26
CA LEU A 13 -5.65 -11.36 -0.61
C LEU A 13 -5.50 -11.72 -2.08
N SER A 14 -4.38 -12.38 -2.42
CA SER A 14 -4.05 -12.84 -3.76
C SER A 14 -3.11 -14.05 -3.72
N LEU A 15 -3.15 -14.85 -4.79
CA LEU A 15 -2.24 -15.96 -5.03
C LEU A 15 -1.77 -15.89 -6.47
N HIS A 16 -0.48 -15.61 -6.67
CA HIS A 16 0.15 -15.50 -7.98
C HIS A 16 1.18 -16.60 -8.18
N ILE A 17 1.25 -17.13 -9.41
CA ILE A 17 2.31 -18.03 -9.80
C ILE A 17 3.37 -17.22 -10.53
N LEU A 18 4.56 -17.19 -9.95
CA LEU A 18 5.69 -16.42 -10.45
C LEU A 18 6.66 -17.31 -11.26
N PRO A 19 7.41 -16.73 -12.22
CA PRO A 19 7.41 -15.31 -12.59
C PRO A 19 6.13 -14.87 -13.33
N ALA A 20 5.73 -13.59 -13.17
CA ALA A 20 4.54 -13.02 -13.77
C ALA A 20 4.82 -11.58 -14.27
N GLU A 21 4.40 -11.28 -15.51
CA GLU A 21 4.72 -10.02 -16.21
C GLU A 21 4.33 -8.75 -15.43
N HIS A 22 3.23 -8.79 -14.68
CA HIS A 22 2.76 -7.62 -13.92
C HIS A 22 3.66 -7.25 -12.73
N HIS A 23 4.60 -8.12 -12.34
CA HIS A 23 5.59 -7.85 -11.30
C HIS A 23 7.00 -7.54 -11.85
N ASP A 24 7.20 -7.55 -13.17
CA ASP A 24 8.53 -7.37 -13.78
C ASP A 24 9.19 -6.03 -13.42
N ARG A 25 8.37 -4.99 -13.23
CA ARG A 25 8.87 -3.64 -12.92
C ARG A 25 9.05 -3.36 -11.42
N ASP A 26 8.48 -4.20 -10.54
CA ASP A 26 8.45 -3.92 -9.10
C ASP A 26 9.84 -3.81 -8.49
N TRP A 27 10.77 -4.68 -8.91
CA TRP A 27 12.15 -4.69 -8.42
C TRP A 27 12.93 -3.45 -8.83
N ASP A 28 12.81 -3.03 -10.09
CA ASP A 28 13.56 -1.90 -10.62
C ASP A 28 12.93 -0.56 -10.26
N ALA A 29 11.62 -0.56 -9.98
CA ALA A 29 10.90 0.64 -9.54
C ALA A 29 11.41 1.21 -8.21
N ILE A 30 12.02 0.39 -7.35
CA ILE A 30 12.54 0.85 -6.07
C ILE A 30 14.03 1.13 -6.18
N ILE A 31 14.38 2.39 -5.95
CA ILE A 31 15.75 2.88 -6.01
C ILE A 31 16.34 2.82 -4.61
N VAL A 32 17.25 1.88 -4.41
CA VAL A 32 18.04 1.68 -3.19
C VAL A 32 19.45 1.25 -3.59
N PRO A 33 20.47 1.36 -2.72
CA PRO A 33 21.81 0.86 -2.99
C PRO A 33 21.81 -0.60 -3.45
N ARG A 34 22.73 -0.92 -4.36
CA ARG A 34 22.82 -2.25 -4.98
C ARG A 34 23.04 -3.36 -3.95
N ASP A 35 23.86 -3.12 -2.95
CA ASP A 35 24.17 -4.05 -1.88
C ASP A 35 22.93 -4.41 -1.04
N VAL A 36 21.97 -3.48 -0.86
CA VAL A 36 20.67 -3.74 -0.23
C VAL A 36 19.86 -4.76 -1.03
N LYS A 37 19.76 -4.56 -2.36
CA LYS A 37 19.06 -5.50 -3.25
C LYS A 37 19.74 -6.87 -3.27
N GLU A 38 21.07 -6.91 -3.39
CA GLU A 38 21.85 -8.14 -3.41
C GLU A 38 21.70 -8.91 -2.09
N ARG A 39 21.70 -8.23 -0.94
CA ARG A 39 21.53 -8.85 0.36
C ARG A 39 20.12 -9.44 0.54
N LEU A 40 19.08 -8.71 0.14
CA LEU A 40 17.71 -9.21 0.17
C LEU A 40 17.54 -10.46 -0.69
N LEU A 41 18.02 -10.41 -1.93
CA LEU A 41 17.94 -11.55 -2.85
C LEU A 41 18.76 -12.75 -2.36
N SER A 42 19.96 -12.52 -1.83
CA SER A 42 20.81 -13.58 -1.29
C SER A 42 20.14 -14.28 -0.10
N GLN A 43 19.52 -13.53 0.82
CA GLN A 43 18.79 -14.12 1.95
C GLN A 43 17.57 -14.92 1.47
N ALA A 44 16.80 -14.39 0.52
CA ALA A 44 15.65 -15.09 -0.03
C ALA A 44 16.04 -16.41 -0.71
N LEU A 45 17.06 -16.38 -1.57
CA LEU A 45 17.55 -17.58 -2.26
C LEU A 45 18.16 -18.60 -1.29
N LEU A 46 18.86 -18.15 -0.25
CA LEU A 46 19.40 -19.03 0.79
C LEU A 46 18.30 -19.87 1.44
N VAL A 47 17.21 -19.23 1.85
CA VAL A 47 16.04 -19.90 2.46
C VAL A 47 15.37 -20.83 1.43
N LEU A 48 14.98 -20.29 0.27
CA LEU A 48 14.19 -21.04 -0.72
C LEU A 48 14.95 -22.25 -1.27
N GLN A 49 16.24 -22.13 -1.60
CA GLN A 49 17.02 -23.22 -2.20
C GLN A 49 17.61 -24.19 -1.16
N HIS A 50 17.99 -23.68 0.00
CA HIS A 50 18.80 -24.45 0.93
C HIS A 50 18.14 -24.64 2.31
N GLY A 51 16.92 -24.13 2.51
CA GLY A 51 16.20 -24.22 3.78
C GLY A 51 16.18 -25.63 4.36
N ARG A 52 15.91 -26.64 3.53
CA ARG A 52 15.93 -28.06 3.97
C ARG A 52 17.28 -28.56 4.50
N LYS A 53 18.39 -28.04 3.97
CA LYS A 53 19.73 -28.39 4.46
C LYS A 53 20.08 -27.61 5.73
N LEU A 54 19.66 -26.36 5.76
CA LEU A 54 19.88 -25.47 6.88
C LEU A 54 19.05 -25.86 8.10
N SER A 55 17.86 -26.43 7.90
CA SER A 55 17.00 -26.92 8.99
C SER A 55 17.62 -28.04 9.83
N MET A 56 18.69 -28.66 9.35
CA MET A 56 19.44 -29.69 10.09
C MET A 56 20.53 -29.09 11.01
N LEU A 57 20.78 -27.77 10.92
CA LEU A 57 21.80 -27.09 11.70
C LEU A 57 21.21 -26.50 13.00
N SER A 58 22.06 -26.35 14.02
CA SER A 58 21.69 -25.59 15.21
C SER A 58 21.54 -24.11 14.81
N GLY A 59 20.44 -23.47 15.14
CA GLY A 59 20.13 -22.10 14.70
C GLY A 59 19.36 -22.08 13.39
N LEU A 60 18.25 -22.79 13.37
CA LEU A 60 17.30 -22.88 12.26
C LEU A 60 16.92 -21.49 11.75
N PRO A 61 17.11 -21.17 10.45
CA PRO A 61 16.51 -19.98 9.89
C PRO A 61 14.98 -20.14 9.89
N HIS A 62 14.28 -19.09 10.30
CA HIS A 62 12.82 -19.10 10.33
C HIS A 62 12.20 -18.81 8.96
N GLY A 63 13.02 -18.44 7.97
CA GLY A 63 12.53 -18.00 6.67
C GLY A 63 11.77 -16.68 6.76
N LEU A 64 12.19 -15.76 7.60
CA LEU A 64 11.49 -14.50 7.84
C LEU A 64 12.39 -13.29 7.49
N ILE A 65 11.94 -12.48 6.56
CA ILE A 65 12.52 -11.17 6.23
C ILE A 65 11.52 -10.08 6.64
N VAL A 66 11.99 -9.06 7.36
CA VAL A 66 11.22 -7.90 7.78
C VAL A 66 11.73 -6.65 7.06
N LEU A 67 10.86 -5.96 6.33
CA LEU A 67 11.12 -4.68 5.68
C LEU A 67 10.45 -3.58 6.50
N ALA A 68 11.24 -2.79 7.21
CA ALA A 68 10.77 -1.75 8.12
C ALA A 68 11.05 -0.35 7.56
N GLY A 69 10.26 0.64 7.96
CA GLY A 69 10.52 2.05 7.66
C GLY A 69 9.26 2.85 7.36
N PRO A 70 9.37 4.17 7.15
CA PRO A 70 8.23 5.05 6.94
C PRO A 70 7.31 4.63 5.78
N PRO A 71 6.02 4.99 5.80
CA PRO A 71 5.12 4.74 4.68
C PRO A 71 5.63 5.43 3.41
N GLY A 72 5.30 4.86 2.23
CA GLY A 72 5.70 5.43 0.94
C GLY A 72 7.14 5.18 0.49
N THR A 73 7.98 4.49 1.29
CA THR A 73 9.37 4.16 0.94
C THR A 73 9.51 2.95 0.00
N GLY A 74 8.41 2.29 -0.36
CA GLY A 74 8.41 1.22 -1.37
C GLY A 74 8.58 -0.19 -0.84
N LYS A 75 8.44 -0.45 0.47
CA LYS A 75 8.62 -1.77 1.11
C LYS A 75 7.79 -2.87 0.46
N THR A 76 6.49 -2.65 0.28
CA THR A 76 5.56 -3.64 -0.33
C THR A 76 5.92 -3.91 -1.79
N THR A 77 6.29 -2.87 -2.56
CA THR A 77 6.75 -3.01 -3.95
C THR A 77 8.07 -3.78 -4.00
N MET A 78 9.02 -3.49 -3.10
CA MET A 78 10.27 -4.23 -2.97
C MET A 78 10.02 -5.71 -2.63
N ALA A 79 9.06 -6.00 -1.74
CA ALA A 79 8.70 -7.38 -1.37
C ALA A 79 8.16 -8.17 -2.57
N ARG A 80 7.28 -7.56 -3.39
CA ARG A 80 6.78 -8.17 -4.63
C ARG A 80 7.89 -8.34 -5.65
N GLY A 81 8.72 -7.32 -5.84
CA GLY A 81 9.90 -7.39 -6.70
C GLY A 81 10.88 -8.47 -6.28
N LEU A 82 11.15 -8.61 -4.98
CA LEU A 82 11.99 -9.68 -4.42
C LEU A 82 11.41 -11.07 -4.76
N ALA A 83 10.09 -11.23 -4.62
CA ALA A 83 9.41 -12.48 -4.97
C ALA A 83 9.59 -12.80 -6.47
N GLN A 84 9.39 -11.81 -7.34
CA GLN A 84 9.55 -11.96 -8.80
C GLN A 84 10.99 -12.35 -9.18
N VAL A 85 12.01 -11.61 -8.70
CA VAL A 85 13.40 -11.92 -9.05
C VAL A 85 13.88 -13.23 -8.44
N SER A 86 13.38 -13.60 -7.25
CA SER A 86 13.64 -14.92 -6.67
C SER A 86 13.05 -16.05 -7.52
N ALA A 87 11.82 -15.87 -8.01
CA ALA A 87 11.17 -16.82 -8.89
C ALA A 87 11.90 -16.97 -10.24
N LEU A 88 12.40 -15.86 -10.81
CA LEU A 88 13.24 -15.88 -12.02
C LEU A 88 14.52 -16.68 -11.78
N ALA A 89 15.20 -16.46 -10.65
CA ALA A 89 16.41 -17.21 -10.29
C ALA A 89 16.15 -18.72 -10.10
N LEU A 90 14.94 -19.08 -9.65
CA LEU A 90 14.53 -20.44 -9.34
C LEU A 90 13.75 -21.12 -10.49
N ALA A 91 13.50 -20.43 -11.60
CA ALA A 91 12.60 -20.88 -12.68
C ALA A 91 12.92 -22.28 -13.23
N ARG A 92 14.21 -22.67 -13.25
CA ARG A 92 14.64 -24.02 -13.68
C ARG A 92 14.35 -25.13 -12.66
N GLN A 93 14.09 -24.76 -11.40
CA GLN A 93 13.82 -25.70 -10.29
C GLN A 93 12.31 -25.87 -10.04
N GLY A 94 11.50 -24.95 -10.56
CA GLY A 94 10.04 -25.00 -10.49
C GLY A 94 9.40 -23.63 -10.30
N ALA A 95 8.08 -23.61 -10.32
CA ALA A 95 7.31 -22.38 -10.15
C ALA A 95 7.26 -21.97 -8.66
N THR A 96 7.28 -20.67 -8.43
CA THR A 96 7.14 -20.06 -7.09
C THR A 96 5.71 -19.55 -6.91
N ALA A 97 5.08 -19.84 -5.77
CA ALA A 97 3.82 -19.21 -5.40
C ALA A 97 4.08 -17.97 -4.55
N LEU A 98 3.50 -16.83 -4.92
CA LEU A 98 3.40 -15.64 -4.07
C LEU A 98 2.00 -15.60 -3.46
N VAL A 99 1.94 -15.68 -2.13
CA VAL A 99 0.70 -15.59 -1.34
C VAL A 99 0.71 -14.24 -0.64
N GLU A 100 -0.18 -13.33 -1.03
CA GLU A 100 -0.37 -12.07 -0.32
C GLU A 100 -1.45 -12.25 0.74
N VAL A 101 -1.12 -11.92 1.97
CA VAL A 101 -1.99 -12.05 3.13
C VAL A 101 -2.61 -10.70 3.45
N ASN A 102 -3.91 -10.70 3.73
CA ASN A 102 -4.61 -9.51 4.24
C ASN A 102 -4.58 -9.50 5.78
N PRO A 103 -3.71 -8.73 6.41
CA PRO A 103 -3.62 -8.70 7.87
C PRO A 103 -4.88 -8.13 8.52
N HIS A 104 -5.61 -7.22 7.82
CA HIS A 104 -6.86 -6.65 8.31
C HIS A 104 -8.05 -7.63 8.29
N ALA A 105 -7.89 -8.83 7.71
CA ALA A 105 -8.88 -9.88 7.81
C ALA A 105 -8.83 -10.67 9.14
N PHE A 106 -7.79 -10.43 9.96
CA PHE A 106 -7.59 -11.17 11.20
C PHE A 106 -8.18 -10.48 12.45
N PRO A 107 -8.06 -9.15 12.65
CA PRO A 107 -8.74 -8.49 13.77
C PRO A 107 -10.24 -8.74 13.72
N SER A 108 -10.82 -9.17 14.84
CA SER A 108 -12.25 -9.46 14.98
C SER A 108 -12.71 -8.99 16.35
N ASP A 109 -13.94 -8.47 16.40
CA ASP A 109 -14.62 -8.12 17.65
C ASP A 109 -15.06 -9.38 18.43
N MET A 110 -15.01 -10.54 17.80
CA MET A 110 -15.35 -11.84 18.41
C MET A 110 -14.14 -12.48 19.05
N LEU A 111 -14.23 -12.78 20.33
CA LEU A 111 -13.15 -13.37 21.13
C LEU A 111 -12.60 -14.68 20.51
N GLY A 112 -11.31 -14.71 20.27
CA GLY A 112 -10.58 -15.87 19.74
C GLY A 112 -10.77 -16.13 18.24
N GLU A 113 -11.47 -15.27 17.50
CA GLU A 113 -11.65 -15.44 16.06
C GLU A 113 -10.35 -15.05 15.32
N SER A 114 -9.71 -13.95 15.72
CA SER A 114 -8.42 -13.53 15.18
C SER A 114 -7.37 -14.64 15.30
N GLN A 115 -7.24 -15.24 16.47
CA GLN A 115 -6.35 -16.38 16.70
C GLN A 115 -6.69 -17.56 15.77
N ARG A 116 -7.96 -17.93 15.67
CA ARG A 116 -8.39 -19.07 14.81
C ARG A 116 -8.08 -18.83 13.35
N ASN A 117 -8.32 -17.61 12.85
CA ASN A 117 -8.07 -17.25 11.45
C ASN A 117 -6.58 -17.31 11.12
N VAL A 118 -5.73 -16.74 12.00
CA VAL A 118 -4.27 -16.81 11.86
C VAL A 118 -3.79 -18.26 11.92
N THR A 119 -4.24 -19.05 12.89
CA THR A 119 -3.88 -20.45 13.02
C THR A 119 -4.24 -21.20 11.75
N ARG A 120 -5.46 -21.06 11.24
CA ARG A 120 -5.90 -21.72 10.01
C ARG A 120 -5.06 -21.35 8.80
N LEU A 121 -4.70 -20.07 8.65
CA LEU A 121 -3.81 -19.64 7.57
C LEU A 121 -2.46 -20.36 7.64
N LEU A 122 -1.83 -20.40 8.81
CA LEU A 122 -0.47 -20.91 8.99
C LEU A 122 -0.42 -22.45 9.06
N THR A 123 -1.45 -23.12 9.60
CA THR A 123 -1.43 -24.58 9.79
C THR A 123 -2.15 -25.36 8.68
N GLU A 124 -3.02 -24.72 7.91
CA GLU A 124 -3.78 -25.38 6.84
C GLU A 124 -3.46 -24.79 5.47
N THR A 125 -3.72 -23.47 5.29
CA THR A 125 -3.70 -22.83 3.96
C THR A 125 -2.30 -22.77 3.36
N ILE A 126 -1.31 -22.22 4.09
CA ILE A 126 0.07 -22.12 3.59
C ILE A 126 0.70 -23.51 3.38
N PRO A 127 0.57 -24.48 4.31
CA PRO A 127 1.04 -25.85 4.07
C PRO A 127 0.40 -26.53 2.85
N GLU A 128 -0.90 -26.33 2.62
CA GLU A 128 -1.57 -26.88 1.44
C GLU A 128 -0.98 -26.33 0.13
N ILE A 129 -0.69 -25.03 0.06
CA ILE A 129 -0.03 -24.40 -1.09
C ILE A 129 1.41 -24.90 -1.22
N ALA A 130 2.16 -24.99 -0.12
CA ALA A 130 3.55 -25.44 -0.11
C ALA A 130 3.72 -26.93 -0.52
N ASN A 131 2.74 -27.78 -0.24
CA ASN A 131 2.72 -29.16 -0.70
C ASN A 131 2.53 -29.30 -2.22
N ARG A 132 1.97 -28.26 -2.86
CA ARG A 132 1.71 -28.23 -4.31
C ARG A 132 2.78 -27.48 -5.11
N ARG A 133 3.68 -26.72 -4.43
CA ARG A 133 4.67 -25.86 -5.06
C ARG A 133 6.04 -26.03 -4.41
N PRO A 134 7.12 -26.06 -5.19
CA PRO A 134 8.46 -26.23 -4.65
C PRO A 134 8.92 -25.04 -3.81
N PHE A 135 8.43 -23.84 -4.14
CA PHE A 135 8.79 -22.61 -3.46
C PHE A 135 7.54 -21.78 -3.17
N VAL A 136 7.44 -21.24 -1.97
CA VAL A 136 6.35 -20.35 -1.55
C VAL A 136 6.93 -19.12 -0.87
N ILE A 137 6.47 -17.96 -1.31
CA ILE A 137 6.75 -16.67 -0.66
C ILE A 137 5.43 -16.13 -0.13
N VAL A 138 5.39 -15.84 1.16
CA VAL A 138 4.22 -15.31 1.85
C VAL A 138 4.51 -13.84 2.17
N LEU A 139 3.81 -12.93 1.52
CA LEU A 139 3.89 -11.49 1.77
C LEU A 139 2.81 -11.08 2.74
N ILE A 140 3.22 -10.51 3.87
CA ILE A 140 2.34 -9.95 4.89
C ILE A 140 2.63 -8.46 5.01
N ASP A 141 1.72 -7.64 4.50
CA ASP A 141 1.86 -6.18 4.54
C ASP A 141 1.34 -5.64 5.88
N GLU A 142 2.02 -4.65 6.49
CA GLU A 142 1.63 -4.03 7.76
C GLU A 142 1.46 -5.04 8.90
N VAL A 143 2.54 -5.82 9.16
CA VAL A 143 2.54 -6.90 10.16
C VAL A 143 2.20 -6.42 11.57
N GLU A 144 2.41 -5.14 11.88
CA GLU A 144 2.01 -4.51 13.14
C GLU A 144 0.51 -4.60 13.42
N SER A 145 -0.32 -4.89 12.43
CA SER A 145 -1.77 -5.06 12.65
C SER A 145 -2.15 -6.32 13.42
N PHE A 146 -1.26 -7.33 13.51
CA PHE A 146 -1.52 -8.56 14.26
C PHE A 146 -0.32 -9.12 15.05
N ALA A 147 0.88 -8.62 14.81
CA ALA A 147 2.06 -8.93 15.64
C ALA A 147 2.45 -7.70 16.47
N ILE A 148 1.51 -7.22 17.29
CA ILE A 148 1.62 -5.99 18.06
C ILE A 148 2.45 -6.23 19.33
N ARG A 149 3.35 -5.30 19.66
CA ARG A 149 4.08 -5.28 20.93
C ARG A 149 3.10 -5.27 22.11
N ARG A 150 3.34 -6.11 23.10
CA ARG A 150 2.45 -6.32 24.26
C ARG A 150 2.11 -5.03 25.03
N SER A 151 3.07 -4.10 25.11
CA SER A 151 2.84 -2.80 25.76
C SER A 151 1.89 -1.88 24.95
N ALA A 152 1.88 -1.98 23.64
CA ALA A 152 0.99 -1.21 22.77
C ALA A 152 -0.42 -1.79 22.74
N ALA A 153 -0.56 -3.11 22.79
CA ALA A 153 -1.85 -3.80 22.80
C ALA A 153 -2.73 -3.46 24.01
N SER A 154 -2.18 -2.92 25.09
CA SER A 154 -2.94 -2.49 26.28
C SER A 154 -3.93 -1.36 26.01
N PHE A 155 -3.78 -0.66 24.88
CA PHE A 155 -4.70 0.41 24.44
C PHE A 155 -5.78 -0.05 23.48
N GLU A 156 -5.75 -1.32 23.04
CA GLU A 156 -6.73 -1.89 22.13
C GLU A 156 -8.02 -2.28 22.85
N ALA A 157 -9.11 -2.35 22.09
CA ALA A 157 -10.42 -2.72 22.62
C ALA A 157 -10.45 -4.17 23.17
N ASN A 158 -9.61 -5.06 22.61
CA ASN A 158 -9.53 -6.46 23.04
C ASN A 158 -8.06 -6.95 23.11
N PRO A 159 -7.27 -6.51 24.12
CA PRO A 159 -5.84 -6.83 24.23
C PRO A 159 -5.54 -8.33 24.28
N VAL A 160 -6.41 -9.11 24.92
CA VAL A 160 -6.23 -10.56 25.11
C VAL A 160 -6.29 -11.30 23.74
N ASP A 161 -7.19 -10.91 22.86
CA ASP A 161 -7.33 -11.54 21.53
C ASP A 161 -6.14 -11.20 20.64
N VAL A 162 -5.67 -9.95 20.70
CA VAL A 162 -4.48 -9.50 19.96
C VAL A 162 -3.23 -10.29 20.42
N HIS A 163 -3.01 -10.49 21.72
CA HIS A 163 -1.90 -11.29 22.21
C HIS A 163 -1.98 -12.75 21.75
N ARG A 164 -3.17 -13.35 21.78
CA ARG A 164 -3.37 -14.72 21.30
C ARG A 164 -3.11 -14.84 19.80
N ALA A 165 -3.49 -13.84 19.01
CA ALA A 165 -3.19 -13.80 17.59
C ALA A 165 -1.68 -13.69 17.34
N THR A 166 -0.96 -12.83 18.08
CA THR A 166 0.51 -12.73 18.03
C THR A 166 1.18 -14.07 18.38
N ASP A 167 0.75 -14.71 19.47
CA ASP A 167 1.30 -16.01 19.87
C ASP A 167 1.03 -17.10 18.79
N ALA A 168 -0.13 -17.08 18.14
CA ALA A 168 -0.46 -17.98 17.04
C ALA A 168 0.43 -17.76 15.81
N VAL A 169 0.76 -16.48 15.49
CA VAL A 169 1.73 -16.14 14.42
C VAL A 169 3.09 -16.72 14.72
N LEU A 170 3.61 -16.51 15.94
CA LEU A 170 4.93 -16.97 16.36
C LEU A 170 5.03 -18.50 16.26
N LEU A 171 4.06 -19.21 16.82
CA LEU A 171 4.00 -20.67 16.78
C LEU A 171 3.89 -21.19 15.34
N GLY A 172 3.07 -20.55 14.51
CA GLY A 172 2.89 -20.97 13.12
C GLY A 172 4.14 -20.77 12.26
N ILE A 173 4.89 -19.68 12.46
CA ILE A 173 6.17 -19.44 11.79
C ILE A 173 7.19 -20.50 12.22
N ASP A 174 7.31 -20.80 13.51
CA ASP A 174 8.22 -21.82 14.03
C ASP A 174 7.89 -23.21 13.45
N GLU A 175 6.61 -23.54 13.35
CA GLU A 175 6.16 -24.82 12.79
C GLU A 175 6.43 -24.92 11.27
N ILE A 176 6.17 -23.85 10.52
CA ILE A 176 6.46 -23.79 9.08
C ILE A 176 7.97 -23.86 8.85
N ALA A 177 8.79 -23.13 9.60
CA ALA A 177 10.24 -23.17 9.47
C ALA A 177 10.79 -24.61 9.66
N LYS A 178 10.20 -25.36 10.58
CA LYS A 178 10.59 -26.74 10.86
C LYS A 178 10.12 -27.72 9.78
N ASN A 179 8.87 -27.61 9.36
CA ASN A 179 8.23 -28.62 8.51
C ASN A 179 8.28 -28.29 7.02
N LEU A 180 8.31 -27.01 6.65
CA LEU A 180 8.25 -26.47 5.29
C LEU A 180 9.38 -25.43 5.06
N PRO A 181 10.64 -25.80 5.18
CA PRO A 181 11.78 -24.87 5.19
C PRO A 181 12.05 -24.18 3.83
N SER A 182 11.24 -24.45 2.81
CA SER A 182 11.26 -23.72 1.50
C SER A 182 10.17 -22.64 1.43
N VAL A 183 9.52 -22.32 2.54
CA VAL A 183 8.59 -21.19 2.66
C VAL A 183 9.37 -19.97 3.18
N LEU A 184 9.22 -18.84 2.48
CA LEU A 184 9.82 -17.57 2.86
C LEU A 184 8.71 -16.60 3.22
N PHE A 185 8.75 -16.06 4.42
CA PHE A 185 7.92 -14.92 4.83
C PHE A 185 8.65 -13.62 4.52
N VAL A 186 7.99 -12.72 3.83
CA VAL A 186 8.43 -11.32 3.65
C VAL A 186 7.37 -10.44 4.26
N THR A 187 7.71 -9.73 5.30
CA THR A 187 6.77 -8.87 6.01
C THR A 187 7.17 -7.41 5.92
N THR A 188 6.21 -6.52 5.92
CA THR A 188 6.46 -5.08 5.97
C THR A 188 5.90 -4.48 7.25
N THR A 189 6.53 -3.42 7.72
CA THR A 189 6.01 -2.61 8.83
C THR A 189 6.33 -1.12 8.62
N ASN A 190 5.38 -0.27 8.99
CA ASN A 190 5.59 1.18 9.02
C ASN A 190 6.19 1.64 10.35
N PHE A 191 6.02 0.85 11.41
CA PHE A 191 6.39 1.18 12.79
C PHE A 191 7.06 -0.03 13.45
N ILE A 192 8.38 -0.18 13.25
CA ILE A 192 9.12 -1.34 13.81
C ILE A 192 8.99 -1.41 15.33
N GLU A 193 8.86 -0.27 16.01
CA GLU A 193 8.69 -0.19 17.45
C GLU A 193 7.35 -0.75 17.94
N ALA A 194 6.34 -0.82 17.05
CA ALA A 194 5.03 -1.40 17.35
C ALA A 194 5.02 -2.93 17.17
N VAL A 195 6.00 -3.50 16.48
CA VAL A 195 6.09 -4.95 16.26
C VAL A 195 6.63 -5.66 17.51
N ASP A 196 6.08 -6.82 17.81
CA ASP A 196 6.47 -7.66 18.94
C ASP A 196 7.94 -8.10 18.83
N GLU A 197 8.68 -8.02 19.93
CA GLU A 197 10.11 -8.33 19.95
C GLU A 197 10.40 -9.81 19.68
N ALA A 198 9.51 -10.72 20.12
CA ALA A 198 9.64 -12.14 19.84
C ALA A 198 9.43 -12.44 18.34
N PHE A 199 8.62 -11.63 17.64
CA PHE A 199 8.50 -11.71 16.20
C PHE A 199 9.80 -11.24 15.51
N LEU A 200 10.33 -10.09 15.90
CA LEU A 200 11.58 -9.57 15.34
C LEU A 200 12.79 -10.47 15.62
N SER A 201 12.83 -11.16 16.76
CA SER A 201 13.91 -12.11 17.09
C SER A 201 13.96 -13.35 16.19
N ARG A 202 12.85 -13.65 15.49
CA ARG A 202 12.77 -14.73 14.48
C ARG A 202 13.17 -14.27 13.09
N ALA A 203 13.33 -12.96 12.88
CA ALA A 203 13.72 -12.46 11.57
C ALA A 203 15.18 -12.86 11.26
N ASP A 204 15.37 -13.55 10.13
CA ASP A 204 16.71 -13.86 9.60
C ASP A 204 17.37 -12.60 9.02
N LEU A 205 16.54 -11.63 8.60
CA LEU A 205 16.98 -10.33 8.11
C LEU A 205 15.92 -9.26 8.43
N VAL A 206 16.35 -8.20 9.08
CA VAL A 206 15.59 -6.96 9.23
C VAL A 206 16.26 -5.89 8.36
N MET A 207 15.54 -5.36 7.39
CA MET A 207 16.03 -4.31 6.49
C MET A 207 15.23 -3.03 6.74
N THR A 208 15.93 -1.95 7.09
CA THR A 208 15.29 -0.66 7.36
C THR A 208 15.42 0.25 6.14
N PHE A 209 14.27 0.74 5.67
CA PHE A 209 14.16 1.74 4.62
C PHE A 209 14.05 3.12 5.27
N SER A 210 14.86 4.06 4.83
CA SER A 210 14.78 5.47 5.20
C SER A 210 14.07 6.28 4.13
N LEU A 211 13.75 7.53 4.43
CA LEU A 211 13.38 8.50 3.40
C LEU A 211 14.56 8.66 2.43
N PRO A 212 14.29 8.87 1.13
CA PRO A 212 15.34 9.01 0.13
C PRO A 212 16.17 10.28 0.39
N ASP A 213 17.47 10.15 0.26
CA ASP A 213 18.39 11.28 0.20
C ASP A 213 18.29 12.00 -1.16
N ARG A 214 19.00 13.10 -1.31
CA ARG A 214 18.93 13.94 -2.52
C ARG A 214 19.28 13.19 -3.79
N GLU A 215 20.31 12.38 -3.77
CA GLU A 215 20.76 11.58 -4.94
C GLU A 215 19.70 10.54 -5.32
N THR A 216 19.11 9.89 -4.32
CA THR A 216 18.00 8.96 -4.53
C THR A 216 16.75 9.68 -5.05
N ILE A 217 16.44 10.90 -4.55
CA ILE A 217 15.32 11.71 -5.07
C ILE A 217 15.55 12.05 -6.54
N GLU A 218 16.75 12.51 -6.94
CA GLU A 218 17.10 12.78 -8.34
C GLU A 218 16.88 11.54 -9.21
N SER A 219 17.32 10.38 -8.73
CA SER A 219 17.15 9.10 -9.42
C SER A 219 15.67 8.69 -9.54
N ILE A 220 14.84 8.93 -8.50
CA ILE A 220 13.40 8.67 -8.55
C ILE A 220 12.69 9.58 -9.56
N LEU A 221 13.07 10.86 -9.62
CA LEU A 221 12.55 11.82 -10.59
C LEU A 221 12.91 11.43 -12.01
N ASP A 222 14.18 11.11 -12.26
CA ASP A 222 14.66 10.65 -13.56
C ASP A 222 13.89 9.40 -14.04
N HIS A 223 13.72 8.43 -13.14
CA HIS A 223 13.00 7.21 -13.45
C HIS A 223 11.52 7.50 -13.75
N ALA A 224 10.85 8.32 -12.92
CA ALA A 224 9.43 8.63 -13.10
C ALA A 224 9.16 9.43 -14.39
N VAL A 225 10.04 10.40 -14.74
CA VAL A 225 9.94 11.13 -16.01
C VAL A 225 10.31 10.23 -17.18
N GLY A 226 11.32 9.35 -17.01
CA GLY A 226 11.70 8.35 -17.99
C GLY A 226 10.58 7.37 -18.33
N GLU A 227 9.79 6.92 -17.34
CA GLU A 227 8.60 6.09 -17.57
C GLU A 227 7.55 6.83 -18.43
N LEU A 228 7.35 8.15 -18.19
CA LEU A 228 6.49 8.97 -19.04
C LEU A 228 7.06 9.13 -20.46
N ALA A 229 8.38 9.30 -20.59
CA ALA A 229 9.05 9.47 -21.88
C ALA A 229 8.93 8.23 -22.81
N VAL A 230 8.66 7.05 -22.26
CA VAL A 230 8.32 5.86 -23.05
C VAL A 230 7.03 6.07 -23.84
N GLN A 231 6.04 6.75 -23.24
CA GLN A 231 4.75 7.04 -23.89
C GLN A 231 4.81 8.37 -24.67
N TRP A 232 5.53 9.35 -24.16
CA TRP A 232 5.70 10.69 -24.73
C TRP A 232 7.17 11.03 -24.90
N PRO A 233 7.82 10.61 -26.00
CA PRO A 233 9.27 10.78 -26.22
C PRO A 233 9.77 12.23 -26.14
N ALA A 234 8.90 13.20 -26.37
CA ALA A 234 9.20 14.63 -26.22
C ALA A 234 9.63 15.02 -24.78
N LEU A 235 9.34 14.19 -23.78
CA LEU A 235 9.73 14.44 -22.39
C LEU A 235 11.16 14.01 -22.05
N LEU A 236 11.81 13.23 -22.91
CA LEU A 236 13.16 12.74 -22.65
C LEU A 236 14.18 13.85 -22.32
N PRO A 237 14.16 15.05 -22.94
CA PRO A 237 15.08 16.14 -22.59
C PRO A 237 14.95 16.61 -21.13
N LEU A 238 13.81 16.41 -20.48
CA LEU A 238 13.64 16.78 -19.07
C LEU A 238 14.57 15.97 -18.15
N THR A 239 14.89 14.72 -18.48
CA THR A 239 15.81 13.89 -17.67
C THR A 239 17.27 14.30 -17.86
N GLN A 240 17.61 15.10 -18.89
CA GLN A 240 18.97 15.50 -19.22
C GLN A 240 19.39 16.82 -18.56
N ASP A 241 18.44 17.63 -18.10
CA ASP A 241 18.72 18.91 -17.42
C ASP A 241 19.02 18.69 -15.94
N ARG A 242 20.27 18.32 -15.65
CA ARG A 242 20.73 18.00 -14.30
C ARG A 242 20.55 19.14 -13.29
N ALA A 243 20.67 20.39 -13.75
CA ALA A 243 20.48 21.56 -12.87
C ALA A 243 19.03 21.66 -12.41
N ARG A 244 18.07 21.45 -13.31
CA ARG A 244 16.63 21.48 -13.00
C ARG A 244 16.20 20.26 -12.18
N VAL A 245 16.72 19.06 -12.48
CA VAL A 245 16.49 17.86 -11.67
C VAL A 245 16.95 18.11 -10.23
N SER A 246 18.15 18.62 -10.03
CA SER A 246 18.71 18.92 -8.70
C SER A 246 17.94 20.02 -7.96
N GLN A 247 17.44 21.04 -8.68
CA GLN A 247 16.56 22.07 -8.11
C GLN A 247 15.23 21.48 -7.64
N LEU A 248 14.62 20.60 -8.43
CA LEU A 248 13.37 19.93 -8.06
C LEU A 248 13.59 18.98 -6.88
N ALA A 249 14.69 18.22 -6.88
CA ALA A 249 15.05 17.33 -5.79
C ALA A 249 15.19 18.05 -4.45
N ALA A 250 15.79 19.25 -4.45
CA ALA A 250 15.90 20.08 -3.25
C ALA A 250 14.53 20.49 -2.67
N LEU A 251 13.50 20.68 -3.51
CA LEU A 251 12.13 20.94 -3.06
C LEU A 251 11.43 19.72 -2.49
N CYS A 252 11.92 18.53 -2.84
CA CYS A 252 11.37 17.24 -2.43
C CYS A 252 12.09 16.63 -1.22
N GLU A 253 13.10 17.29 -0.64
CA GLU A 253 13.79 16.80 0.56
C GLU A 253 12.79 16.52 1.70
N GLY A 254 12.93 15.36 2.34
CA GLY A 254 12.00 14.87 3.37
C GLY A 254 10.70 14.26 2.84
N TRP A 255 10.55 14.11 1.52
CA TRP A 255 9.41 13.40 0.94
C TRP A 255 9.73 11.92 0.76
N ASP A 256 8.70 11.08 0.89
CA ASP A 256 8.79 9.67 0.54
C ASP A 256 8.71 9.45 -0.98
N GLY A 257 9.17 8.28 -1.44
CA GLY A 257 9.24 7.95 -2.86
C GLY A 257 7.86 7.94 -3.57
N ARG A 258 6.79 7.57 -2.86
CA ARG A 258 5.41 7.61 -3.39
C ARG A 258 4.99 9.05 -3.67
N ARG A 259 5.30 9.96 -2.75
CA ARG A 259 4.97 11.38 -2.90
C ARG A 259 5.73 12.01 -4.06
N ILE A 260 7.01 11.67 -4.24
CA ILE A 260 7.83 12.16 -5.36
C ILE A 260 7.26 11.68 -6.70
N ARG A 261 6.89 10.39 -6.83
CA ARG A 261 6.25 9.88 -8.05
C ARG A 261 4.89 10.54 -8.32
N LYS A 262 4.08 10.75 -7.27
CA LYS A 262 2.80 11.46 -7.39
C LYS A 262 2.97 12.92 -7.82
N LEU A 263 4.07 13.57 -7.44
CA LEU A 263 4.39 14.92 -7.92
C LEU A 263 4.46 14.96 -9.45
N VAL A 264 5.17 14.02 -10.07
CA VAL A 264 5.32 13.97 -11.53
C VAL A 264 3.95 13.79 -12.21
N LEU A 265 3.08 12.93 -11.67
CA LEU A 265 1.71 12.78 -12.15
C LEU A 265 0.86 14.04 -11.92
N ALA A 266 1.02 14.69 -10.76
CA ALA A 266 0.31 15.93 -10.44
C ALA A 266 0.72 17.09 -11.38
N ALA A 267 1.97 17.10 -11.85
CA ALA A 267 2.43 18.09 -12.82
C ALA A 267 1.70 17.98 -14.16
N LEU A 268 1.31 16.78 -14.59
CA LEU A 268 0.49 16.59 -15.81
C LEU A 268 -0.91 17.23 -15.69
N ALA A 269 -1.40 17.40 -14.47
CA ALA A 269 -2.72 18.00 -14.21
C ALA A 269 -2.66 19.49 -13.83
N GLN A 270 -1.47 20.15 -13.91
CA GLN A 270 -1.33 21.57 -13.55
C GLN A 270 -2.05 22.51 -14.52
N ARG A 271 -2.04 22.18 -15.80
CA ARG A 271 -2.69 22.97 -16.87
C ARG A 271 -3.52 22.05 -17.77
N LEU A 272 -4.64 22.55 -18.23
CA LEU A 272 -5.53 21.81 -19.13
C LEU A 272 -4.82 21.37 -20.43
N GLU A 273 -3.92 22.20 -20.94
CA GLU A 273 -3.09 21.92 -22.12
C GLU A 273 -2.23 20.68 -21.92
N VAL A 274 -1.50 20.61 -20.77
CA VAL A 274 -0.66 19.45 -20.43
C VAL A 274 -1.52 18.21 -20.19
N ALA A 275 -2.69 18.35 -19.55
CA ALA A 275 -3.60 17.24 -19.34
C ALA A 275 -4.15 16.66 -20.64
N ARG A 276 -4.33 17.50 -21.68
CA ARG A 276 -4.76 17.08 -23.03
C ARG A 276 -3.61 16.50 -23.85
N ASP A 277 -2.43 17.08 -23.73
CA ASP A 277 -1.23 16.64 -24.41
C ASP A 277 -0.04 16.63 -23.45
N PRO A 278 0.22 15.49 -22.77
CA PRO A 278 1.34 15.35 -21.84
C PRO A 278 2.73 15.64 -22.44
N SER A 279 2.88 15.61 -23.76
CA SER A 279 4.13 15.98 -24.43
C SER A 279 4.56 17.44 -24.21
N THR A 280 3.62 18.29 -23.78
CA THR A 280 3.85 19.71 -23.46
C THR A 280 4.27 19.98 -22.01
N LEU A 281 4.45 18.94 -21.19
CA LEU A 281 4.94 19.06 -19.82
C LEU A 281 6.27 19.78 -19.78
N SER A 282 6.38 20.76 -18.91
CA SER A 282 7.56 21.60 -18.74
C SER A 282 8.14 21.51 -17.33
N TRP A 283 9.37 22.01 -17.16
CA TRP A 283 9.99 22.18 -15.86
C TRP A 283 9.20 23.11 -14.94
N ASP A 284 8.54 24.12 -15.48
CA ASP A 284 7.75 25.06 -14.68
C ASP A 284 6.53 24.38 -14.09
N ASP A 285 5.92 23.41 -14.80
CA ASP A 285 4.82 22.61 -14.30
C ASP A 285 5.27 21.70 -13.14
N LEU A 286 6.44 21.04 -13.28
CA LEU A 286 7.04 20.21 -12.24
C LEU A 286 7.38 21.01 -10.99
N LEU A 287 8.03 22.18 -11.15
CA LEU A 287 8.39 23.07 -10.04
C LEU A 287 7.14 23.67 -9.38
N ALA A 288 6.11 24.01 -10.16
CA ALA A 288 4.84 24.51 -9.62
C ALA A 288 4.13 23.44 -8.80
N ALA A 289 4.12 22.18 -9.27
CA ALA A 289 3.57 21.06 -8.53
C ALA A 289 4.30 20.81 -7.20
N ALA A 290 5.65 20.93 -7.18
CA ALA A 290 6.44 20.77 -5.96
C ALA A 290 6.19 21.86 -4.91
N ARG A 291 5.97 23.09 -5.36
CA ARG A 291 5.72 24.24 -4.47
C ARG A 291 4.32 24.21 -3.84
N LYS A 292 3.34 23.59 -4.50
CA LYS A 292 2.00 23.39 -3.94
C LYS A 292 2.04 22.28 -2.88
N LYS A 293 2.27 22.64 -1.62
CA LYS A 293 2.26 21.70 -0.47
C LYS A 293 0.84 21.20 -0.21
N GLY A 294 0.37 20.23 -1.02
CA GLY A 294 -0.90 19.52 -0.80
C GLY A 294 -2.15 20.40 -1.01
N GLY A 295 -3.06 19.92 -1.85
CA GLY A 295 -4.37 20.49 -2.07
C GLY A 295 -4.37 21.82 -2.89
N VAL A 296 -5.43 22.02 -3.66
CA VAL A 296 -5.73 23.32 -4.28
C VAL A 296 -6.64 24.03 -3.30
N GLU A 297 -6.14 25.09 -2.64
CA GLU A 297 -7.01 25.99 -1.92
C GLU A 297 -7.82 26.80 -2.94
N TRP A 298 -9.13 26.72 -2.84
CA TRP A 298 -9.99 27.59 -3.62
C TRP A 298 -9.98 28.97 -2.97
N ALA A 299 -9.24 29.91 -3.58
CA ALA A 299 -9.11 31.29 -3.11
C ALA A 299 -10.33 32.18 -3.40
N GLY A 300 -11.44 31.61 -3.85
CA GLY A 300 -12.59 32.35 -4.33
C GLY A 300 -12.40 32.77 -5.82
N GLY A 301 -13.47 33.23 -6.43
CA GLY A 301 -13.49 33.65 -7.82
C GLY A 301 -14.51 32.84 -8.63
N ARG A 302 -14.92 33.40 -9.78
CA ARG A 302 -15.82 32.72 -10.70
C ARG A 302 -15.08 31.58 -11.40
N ALA A 303 -15.58 30.35 -11.27
CA ALA A 303 -15.11 29.23 -12.08
C ALA A 303 -15.42 29.48 -13.57
N PRO A 304 -14.52 29.13 -14.50
CA PRO A 304 -14.83 29.17 -15.93
C PRO A 304 -15.99 28.25 -16.25
N THR A 305 -16.88 28.67 -17.12
CA THR A 305 -17.98 27.84 -17.61
C THR A 305 -17.45 26.74 -18.53
N SER A 306 -18.22 25.65 -18.72
CA SER A 306 -17.88 24.59 -19.67
C SER A 306 -17.57 25.13 -21.06
N ARG A 307 -18.27 26.18 -21.47
CA ARG A 307 -18.09 26.82 -22.78
C ARG A 307 -16.78 27.61 -22.90
N GLU A 308 -16.34 28.25 -21.79
CA GLU A 308 -15.05 28.95 -21.73
C GLU A 308 -13.88 27.97 -21.74
N LEU A 309 -14.07 26.78 -21.13
CA LEU A 309 -13.06 25.72 -21.12
C LEU A 309 -12.99 24.94 -22.45
N PHE A 310 -14.10 24.85 -23.18
CA PHE A 310 -14.23 24.02 -24.38
C PHE A 310 -14.91 24.81 -25.53
N PRO A 311 -14.27 25.86 -26.06
CA PRO A 311 -14.87 26.72 -27.08
C PRO A 311 -15.18 25.97 -28.40
N ASP A 312 -14.40 24.91 -28.68
CA ASP A 312 -14.47 24.15 -29.93
C ASP A 312 -15.50 23.01 -29.90
N VAL A 313 -16.14 22.75 -28.75
CA VAL A 313 -17.16 21.70 -28.62
C VAL A 313 -18.49 22.21 -29.18
N PRO A 314 -19.13 21.47 -30.10
CA PRO A 314 -20.44 21.83 -30.65
C PRO A 314 -21.47 22.02 -29.53
N LYS A 315 -22.35 23.04 -29.71
CA LYS A 315 -23.38 23.38 -28.70
C LYS A 315 -24.32 22.22 -28.40
N GLU A 316 -24.57 21.38 -29.37
CA GLU A 316 -25.46 20.21 -29.26
C GLU A 316 -24.97 19.14 -28.28
N LEU A 317 -23.66 19.12 -28.02
CA LEU A 317 -23.04 18.22 -27.07
C LEU A 317 -22.90 18.83 -25.64
N MET A 318 -23.18 20.13 -25.52
CA MET A 318 -23.22 20.82 -24.23
C MET A 318 -24.70 20.94 -23.81
N HIS A 319 -25.12 20.10 -22.86
CA HIS A 319 -26.43 20.28 -22.23
C HIS A 319 -26.37 21.51 -21.32
N ASP A 320 -26.87 22.64 -21.79
CA ASP A 320 -27.12 23.83 -20.96
C ASP A 320 -28.25 23.48 -19.97
N HIS A 321 -27.90 23.11 -18.76
CA HIS A 321 -28.82 23.15 -17.64
C HIS A 321 -28.93 24.62 -17.18
N ASP A 322 -29.68 25.41 -17.96
CA ASP A 322 -30.13 26.72 -17.53
C ASP A 322 -31.24 26.52 -16.47
N HIS A 323 -30.82 26.31 -15.25
CA HIS A 323 -31.71 26.40 -14.10
C HIS A 323 -31.91 27.89 -13.79
N GLY A 324 -32.87 28.49 -14.54
CA GLY A 324 -33.41 29.77 -14.18
C GLY A 324 -33.94 29.72 -12.75
N HIS A 325 -33.22 30.30 -11.82
CA HIS A 325 -33.72 30.61 -10.48
C HIS A 325 -34.78 31.72 -10.65
N ALA A 326 -36.00 31.32 -10.92
CA ALA A 326 -37.16 32.15 -10.69
C ALA A 326 -37.28 32.32 -9.15
N LEU A 327 -36.95 33.52 -8.72
CA LEU A 327 -37.27 33.96 -7.34
C LEU A 327 -38.79 33.91 -7.21
N HIS A 328 -39.31 32.87 -6.61
CA HIS A 328 -40.70 32.86 -6.11
C HIS A 328 -40.74 33.71 -4.82
N ASP A 329 -41.28 34.92 -4.96
CA ASP A 329 -41.78 35.69 -3.86
C ASP A 329 -42.88 34.90 -3.16
N HIS A 330 -42.58 34.37 -2.01
CA HIS A 330 -43.58 33.84 -1.09
C HIS A 330 -44.20 34.97 -0.30
N HIS A 331 -45.39 35.39 -0.75
CA HIS A 331 -46.32 36.18 0.07
C HIS A 331 -46.65 35.37 1.34
N HIS A 332 -46.36 35.95 2.49
CA HIS A 332 -46.88 35.52 3.78
C HIS A 332 -48.40 35.70 3.81
N HIS A 333 -49.13 34.63 3.98
CA HIS A 333 -50.51 34.65 4.48
C HIS A 333 -50.47 34.19 5.92
N ASP A 334 -50.72 35.13 6.81
CA ASP A 334 -51.08 34.89 8.21
C ASP A 334 -52.42 34.19 8.25
N HIS A 335 -52.48 33.04 8.87
CA HIS A 335 -53.72 32.46 9.37
C HIS A 335 -53.53 32.10 10.85
N GLU A 336 -54.08 32.98 11.69
CA GLU A 336 -54.44 32.68 13.06
C GLU A 336 -55.49 31.55 13.08
N HIS A 337 -55.21 30.47 13.79
CA HIS A 337 -56.25 29.60 14.36
C HIS A 337 -55.86 29.25 15.79
N ASP A 338 -56.59 29.92 16.68
CA ASP A 338 -56.84 29.61 18.06
C ASP A 338 -57.68 28.32 18.17
N HIS A 339 -57.21 27.34 18.95
CA HIS A 339 -58.06 26.38 19.67
C HIS A 339 -57.26 25.72 20.80
N GLY A 340 -57.56 26.20 22.01
CA GLY A 340 -57.23 25.50 23.23
C GLY A 340 -57.99 24.20 23.37
N HIS A 341 -57.38 23.23 24.04
CA HIS A 341 -58.04 22.35 25.02
C HIS A 341 -56.94 21.58 25.77
N GLY A 342 -56.95 21.78 27.07
CA GLY A 342 -56.12 21.04 27.99
C GLY A 342 -56.64 19.63 28.26
N HIS A 343 -55.74 18.76 28.60
CA HIS A 343 -56.01 17.69 29.55
C HIS A 343 -54.69 17.30 30.26
N ARG A 344 -54.73 17.56 31.58
CA ARG A 344 -53.85 16.95 32.57
C ARG A 344 -54.18 15.49 32.71
N HIS A 345 -53.19 14.63 32.77
CA HIS A 345 -53.27 13.41 33.60
C HIS A 345 -51.91 13.13 34.23
N THR A 346 -51.88 13.29 35.51
CA THR A 346 -50.93 12.74 36.49
C THR A 346 -51.21 11.26 36.72
N HIS A 347 -50.19 10.43 36.82
CA HIS A 347 -50.10 9.22 37.67
C HIS A 347 -48.64 8.85 37.81
N THR A 348 -48.14 8.95 38.87
CA THR A 348 -47.71 8.44 40.16
C THR A 348 -47.35 6.92 40.14
N HIS A 349 -46.08 6.67 40.53
CA HIS A 349 -45.53 5.54 41.31
C HIS A 349 -45.89 4.09 40.95
N GLN A 350 -44.91 3.21 40.81
CA GLN A 350 -44.37 2.38 41.92
C GLN A 350 -43.18 1.52 41.47
N LYS A 351 -42.32 1.33 42.46
CA LYS A 351 -41.20 0.39 42.56
C LYS A 351 -41.63 -1.07 42.39
N GLU A 352 -40.76 -1.87 41.75
CA GLU A 352 -40.07 -2.99 42.40
C GLU A 352 -38.84 -3.35 41.55
#